data_b7395344ae9e8c6c14d11c70c2cb57e0
#
_entry.id   b7395344ae9e8c6c14d11c70c2cb57e0
#
_cell.length_a   1.000
_cell.length_b   1.000
_cell.length_c   1.000
_cell.angle_alpha   90.00
_cell.angle_beta   90.00
_cell.angle_gamma   90.00
#
_symmetry.space_group_name_H-M   'P 1'
#
loop_
_entity.id
_entity.type
_entity.pdbx_description
1 polymer ?
#
loop_
_entity_poly.entity_id
_entity_poly.type
_entity_poly.pdbx_seq_one_letter_code
_entity_poly.pdbx_strand_id
1 'polypeptide(L)'
;DPKMKLGILCTMINGFGRRGYYNSQEIGLGRALAKLGHQVTVYKGVLQDEKADCVVLSEGVTVRYLPMKSVGAHGLMKCEWMEKDMDGLFVFGDQQIFLPHVYRWCKKNHICFVPYIGTAHSLHENFKSKIMNLLFALGTLRIYKTHPVLAKTSAAKEELQNLGVQDITIAPVGLDEAVLKQDFRKYDRNKIRKKHGFAPDDVIICNVSRLSPEKRPLELIDIFMEVRQKKKFRLIIVGNGKLDAPLRAKIHAHGLENEVKIYENVPYEDMWEIYVMSDYYLNLNKGEIFGMAIMESVYYCTSVAAINALGPSVTLKDMEGHKICNTDEELAQWLAAPYPSRDVLEQSAAKMARTFTWERCARAFLQIVEKNPGK
;
A
#
# COMPACT_ATOMS: atom_id res chain seq x y z
N ASP A 1 -25.19 -4.47 -16.75
CA ASP A 1 -25.04 -3.06 -16.38
C ASP A 1 -24.48 -2.26 -17.56
N PRO A 2 -24.91 -1.00 -17.76
CA PRO A 2 -24.38 -0.18 -18.86
C PRO A 2 -22.90 0.08 -18.65
N LYS A 3 -22.14 0.10 -19.74
CA LYS A 3 -20.72 0.42 -19.72
C LYS A 3 -20.52 1.89 -19.33
N MET A 4 -19.86 2.14 -18.20
CA MET A 4 -19.54 3.48 -17.71
C MET A 4 -18.12 3.90 -18.11
N LYS A 5 -17.91 5.21 -18.20
CA LYS A 5 -16.59 5.84 -18.28
C LYS A 5 -16.18 6.33 -16.89
N LEU A 6 -15.12 5.78 -16.34
CA LEU A 6 -14.69 6.03 -14.97
C LEU A 6 -13.27 6.58 -14.93
N GLY A 7 -13.05 7.54 -14.06
CA GLY A 7 -11.73 8.07 -13.77
C GLY A 7 -11.24 7.65 -12.39
N ILE A 8 -9.93 7.49 -12.25
CA ILE A 8 -9.24 7.32 -10.97
C ILE A 8 -8.15 8.38 -10.92
N LEU A 9 -8.17 9.24 -9.90
CA LEU A 9 -7.20 10.30 -9.73
C LEU A 9 -6.31 10.05 -8.51
N CYS A 10 -5.00 10.03 -8.73
CA CYS A 10 -3.99 10.01 -7.68
C CYS A 10 -3.09 11.24 -7.83
N THR A 11 -3.26 12.22 -6.93
CA THR A 11 -2.44 13.43 -6.87
C THR A 11 -1.21 13.30 -5.99
N MET A 12 -1.00 12.15 -5.37
CA MET A 12 0.21 11.85 -4.61
C MET A 12 1.35 11.58 -5.58
N ILE A 13 2.45 12.31 -5.43
CA ILE A 13 3.65 12.20 -6.28
C ILE A 13 4.82 11.52 -5.59
N ASN A 14 4.67 11.20 -4.30
CA ASN A 14 5.62 10.43 -3.51
C ASN A 14 5.01 9.09 -3.08
N GLY A 15 5.86 8.13 -2.72
CA GLY A 15 5.41 6.80 -2.32
C GLY A 15 4.65 6.10 -3.46
N PHE A 16 3.47 5.54 -3.19
CA PHE A 16 2.68 4.80 -4.19
C PHE A 16 2.16 5.68 -5.33
N GLY A 17 2.11 7.00 -5.16
CA GLY A 17 1.76 7.93 -6.23
C GLY A 17 2.85 8.13 -7.27
N ARG A 18 4.09 7.72 -7.00
CA ARG A 18 5.21 7.90 -7.92
C ARG A 18 5.08 7.00 -9.14
N ARG A 19 5.46 7.53 -10.32
CA ARG A 19 5.56 6.73 -11.55
C ARG A 19 6.52 5.57 -11.36
N GLY A 20 6.13 4.38 -11.81
CA GLY A 20 6.93 3.17 -11.66
C GLY A 20 6.96 2.59 -10.25
N TYR A 21 6.17 3.13 -9.32
CA TYR A 21 6.01 2.51 -8.01
C TYR A 21 5.38 1.12 -8.16
N TYR A 22 6.00 0.12 -7.58
CA TYR A 22 5.66 -1.29 -7.83
C TYR A 22 4.23 -1.66 -7.41
N ASN A 23 3.68 -0.99 -6.42
CA ASN A 23 2.35 -1.30 -5.89
C ASN A 23 1.37 -0.15 -6.13
N SER A 24 0.96 0.01 -7.35
CA SER A 24 0.03 1.05 -7.76
C SER A 24 -1.42 0.64 -7.46
N GLN A 25 -1.94 1.10 -6.32
CA GLN A 25 -3.32 0.82 -5.90
C GLN A 25 -4.35 1.30 -6.94
N GLU A 26 -4.12 2.45 -7.53
CA GLU A 26 -4.98 3.04 -8.56
C GLU A 26 -5.06 2.17 -9.83
N ILE A 27 -3.99 1.48 -10.17
CA ILE A 27 -3.95 0.57 -11.32
C ILE A 27 -4.67 -0.74 -10.99
N GLY A 28 -4.47 -1.29 -9.79
CA GLY A 28 -5.18 -2.48 -9.32
C GLY A 28 -6.70 -2.28 -9.31
N LEU A 29 -7.17 -1.15 -8.82
CA LEU A 29 -8.58 -0.77 -8.89
C LEU A 29 -9.04 -0.61 -10.34
N GLY A 30 -8.24 0.03 -11.18
CA GLY A 30 -8.55 0.22 -12.61
C GLY A 30 -8.77 -1.11 -13.34
N ARG A 31 -7.91 -2.09 -13.10
CA ARG A 31 -8.07 -3.45 -13.66
C ARG A 31 -9.34 -4.13 -13.18
N ALA A 32 -9.68 -3.98 -11.88
CA ALA A 32 -10.91 -4.55 -11.34
C ALA A 32 -12.16 -3.94 -11.98
N LEU A 33 -12.20 -2.62 -12.17
CA LEU A 33 -13.30 -1.94 -12.87
C LEU A 33 -13.40 -2.34 -14.33
N ALA A 34 -12.26 -2.50 -15.02
CA ALA A 34 -12.23 -2.96 -16.42
C ALA A 34 -12.73 -4.40 -16.55
N LYS A 35 -12.37 -5.29 -15.62
CA LYS A 35 -12.93 -6.66 -15.55
C LYS A 35 -14.44 -6.68 -15.39
N LEU A 36 -15.01 -5.68 -14.73
CA LEU A 36 -16.47 -5.50 -14.59
C LEU A 36 -17.12 -4.87 -15.83
N GLY A 37 -16.37 -4.62 -16.90
CA GLY A 37 -16.88 -4.17 -18.18
C GLY A 37 -16.85 -2.66 -18.42
N HIS A 38 -16.26 -1.87 -17.51
CA HIS A 38 -16.19 -0.42 -17.61
C HIS A 38 -14.93 0.07 -18.33
N GLN A 39 -14.99 1.30 -18.88
CA GLN A 39 -13.84 1.99 -19.43
C GLN A 39 -13.20 2.85 -18.33
N VAL A 40 -11.90 2.70 -18.10
CA VAL A 40 -11.21 3.35 -16.98
C VAL A 40 -10.01 4.14 -17.46
N THR A 41 -9.92 5.39 -17.02
CA THR A 41 -8.73 6.23 -17.17
C THR A 41 -8.16 6.54 -15.80
N VAL A 42 -6.93 6.09 -15.56
CA VAL A 42 -6.17 6.42 -14.36
C VAL A 42 -5.35 7.67 -14.63
N TYR A 43 -5.57 8.72 -13.85
CA TYR A 43 -4.80 9.96 -13.90
C TYR A 43 -3.78 9.96 -12.77
N LYS A 44 -2.52 9.99 -13.13
CA LYS A 44 -1.40 9.90 -12.20
C LYS A 44 -0.43 11.06 -12.42
N GLY A 45 0.04 11.66 -11.33
CA GLY A 45 1.00 12.76 -11.41
C GLY A 45 2.41 12.29 -11.74
N VAL A 46 3.10 13.09 -12.54
CA VAL A 46 4.55 13.06 -12.69
C VAL A 46 5.09 14.44 -12.33
N LEU A 47 6.36 14.51 -11.90
CA LEU A 47 7.03 15.79 -11.66
C LEU A 47 7.19 16.55 -12.98
N GLN A 48 7.34 17.87 -12.91
CA GLN A 48 7.35 18.74 -14.11
C GLN A 48 8.50 18.46 -15.08
N ASP A 49 9.59 17.91 -14.59
CA ASP A 49 10.77 17.47 -15.37
C ASP A 49 10.59 16.07 -16.00
N GLU A 50 9.56 15.34 -15.58
CA GLU A 50 9.20 14.05 -16.17
C GLU A 50 8.25 14.21 -17.35
N LYS A 51 8.40 13.39 -18.36
CA LYS A 51 7.56 13.43 -19.56
C LYS A 51 6.14 12.96 -19.26
N ALA A 52 5.16 13.78 -19.64
CA ALA A 52 3.77 13.35 -19.73
C ALA A 52 3.63 12.22 -20.75
N ASP A 53 2.82 11.22 -20.41
CA ASP A 53 2.68 10.00 -21.22
C ASP A 53 1.28 9.42 -21.09
N CYS A 54 0.93 8.53 -22.02
CA CYS A 54 -0.33 7.79 -22.01
C CYS A 54 -0.03 6.33 -22.33
N VAL A 55 -0.34 5.45 -21.40
CA VAL A 55 -0.07 4.01 -21.51
C VAL A 55 -1.37 3.23 -21.43
N VAL A 56 -1.62 2.38 -22.42
CA VAL A 56 -2.72 1.41 -22.39
C VAL A 56 -2.19 0.13 -21.73
N LEU A 57 -2.74 -0.25 -20.57
CA LEU A 57 -2.29 -1.43 -19.83
C LEU A 57 -3.02 -2.71 -20.26
N SER A 58 -4.34 -2.61 -20.53
CA SER A 58 -5.20 -3.70 -20.97
C SER A 58 -6.45 -3.13 -21.61
N GLU A 59 -7.30 -4.00 -22.19
CA GLU A 59 -8.61 -3.55 -22.66
C GLU A 59 -9.38 -2.84 -21.54
N GLY A 60 -9.76 -1.61 -21.79
CA GLY A 60 -10.54 -0.78 -20.89
C GLY A 60 -9.74 -0.01 -19.82
N VAL A 61 -8.43 -0.17 -19.70
CA VAL A 61 -7.60 0.61 -18.76
C VAL A 61 -6.54 1.41 -19.49
N THR A 62 -6.57 2.73 -19.28
CA THR A 62 -5.56 3.67 -19.79
C THR A 62 -4.97 4.45 -18.62
N VAL A 63 -3.65 4.59 -18.54
CA VAL A 63 -2.97 5.45 -17.56
C VAL A 63 -2.45 6.69 -18.25
N ARG A 64 -2.89 7.87 -17.78
CA ARG A 64 -2.39 9.15 -18.23
C ARG A 64 -1.53 9.79 -17.16
N TYR A 65 -0.25 9.94 -17.46
CA TYR A 65 0.72 10.64 -16.62
C TYR A 65 0.67 12.13 -16.93
N LEU A 66 0.25 12.92 -15.93
CA LEU A 66 0.06 14.36 -16.07
C LEU A 66 1.11 15.12 -15.26
N PRO A 67 1.72 16.19 -15.82
CA PRO A 67 2.70 16.98 -15.07
C PRO A 67 2.02 17.72 -13.93
N MET A 68 2.52 17.54 -12.71
CA MET A 68 2.01 18.17 -11.51
C MET A 68 3.07 19.03 -10.83
N LYS A 69 2.65 20.18 -10.28
CA LYS A 69 3.48 20.94 -9.34
C LYS A 69 3.44 20.30 -7.99
N SER A 70 4.60 20.14 -7.38
CA SER A 70 4.74 19.56 -6.05
C SER A 70 4.64 20.62 -4.95
N VAL A 71 3.78 20.38 -3.96
CA VAL A 71 3.79 21.06 -2.67
C VAL A 71 3.94 20.00 -1.59
N GLY A 72 5.17 19.66 -1.23
CA GLY A 72 5.47 18.48 -0.43
C GLY A 72 5.10 17.20 -1.18
N ALA A 73 4.25 16.37 -0.57
CA ALA A 73 3.72 15.14 -1.18
C ALA A 73 2.47 15.40 -2.05
N HIS A 74 1.96 16.63 -2.09
CA HIS A 74 0.73 16.99 -2.78
C HIS A 74 1.01 17.43 -4.22
N GLY A 75 0.32 16.85 -5.18
CA GLY A 75 0.36 17.26 -6.59
C GLY A 75 -0.75 18.26 -6.90
N LEU A 76 -0.40 19.31 -7.61
CA LEU A 76 -1.35 20.31 -8.13
C LEU A 76 -1.32 20.25 -9.65
N MET A 77 -2.49 20.18 -10.27
CA MET A 77 -2.64 20.10 -11.73
C MET A 77 -3.84 20.92 -12.23
N LYS A 78 -3.98 21.02 -13.55
CA LYS A 78 -5.19 21.56 -14.16
C LYS A 78 -6.19 20.40 -14.37
N CYS A 79 -7.35 20.49 -13.73
CA CYS A 79 -8.40 19.46 -13.89
C CYS A 79 -8.91 19.35 -15.33
N GLU A 80 -8.78 20.41 -16.13
CA GLU A 80 -9.16 20.43 -17.55
C GLU A 80 -8.34 19.47 -18.41
N TRP A 81 -7.27 18.91 -17.89
CA TRP A 81 -6.51 17.85 -18.57
C TRP A 81 -7.19 16.47 -18.48
N MET A 82 -8.17 16.33 -17.57
CA MET A 82 -8.98 15.13 -17.47
C MET A 82 -10.16 15.18 -18.45
N GLU A 83 -10.68 14.03 -18.81
CA GLU A 83 -11.89 13.91 -19.61
C GLU A 83 -13.10 14.43 -18.84
N LYS A 84 -14.03 15.09 -19.55
CA LYS A 84 -15.24 15.70 -18.93
C LYS A 84 -16.47 14.81 -19.02
N ASP A 85 -16.42 13.76 -19.81
CA ASP A 85 -17.52 12.83 -20.10
C ASP A 85 -17.44 11.56 -19.23
N MET A 86 -16.89 11.67 -18.04
CA MET A 86 -16.86 10.58 -17.06
C MET A 86 -18.15 10.52 -16.24
N ASP A 87 -18.61 9.32 -15.96
CA ASP A 87 -19.75 9.08 -15.05
C ASP A 87 -19.33 9.25 -13.57
N GLY A 88 -18.11 8.88 -13.23
CA GLY A 88 -17.57 9.00 -11.88
C GLY A 88 -16.06 9.14 -11.84
N LEU A 89 -15.58 9.83 -10.79
CA LEU A 89 -14.17 9.99 -10.49
C LEU A 89 -13.88 9.52 -9.07
N PHE A 90 -13.09 8.45 -8.97
CA PHE A 90 -12.52 7.95 -7.74
C PHE A 90 -11.26 8.75 -7.41
N VAL A 91 -11.18 9.32 -6.22
CA VAL A 91 -10.07 10.21 -5.84
C VAL A 91 -9.39 9.73 -4.57
N PHE A 92 -8.09 9.46 -4.65
CA PHE A 92 -7.27 9.20 -3.47
C PHE A 92 -7.15 10.48 -2.65
N GLY A 93 -7.79 10.49 -1.47
CA GLY A 93 -8.01 11.68 -0.67
C GLY A 93 -6.88 12.00 0.32
N ASP A 94 -6.75 11.24 1.38
CA ASP A 94 -5.70 11.29 2.42
C ASP A 94 -5.11 12.70 2.67
N GLN A 95 -5.95 13.67 3.03
CA GLN A 95 -5.58 15.08 3.27
C GLN A 95 -4.95 15.82 2.08
N GLN A 96 -5.19 15.39 0.84
CA GLN A 96 -4.70 16.12 -0.32
C GLN A 96 -5.33 17.51 -0.43
N ILE A 97 -4.50 18.56 -0.43
CA ILE A 97 -4.94 19.95 -0.43
C ILE A 97 -5.69 20.35 -1.72
N PHE A 98 -5.47 19.61 -2.79
CA PHE A 98 -6.09 19.87 -4.10
C PHE A 98 -7.53 19.33 -4.21
N LEU A 99 -7.98 18.54 -3.27
CA LEU A 99 -9.26 17.84 -3.30
C LEU A 99 -10.49 18.75 -3.48
N PRO A 100 -10.60 19.89 -2.75
CA PRO A 100 -11.72 20.82 -2.94
C PRO A 100 -11.80 21.41 -4.36
N HIS A 101 -10.66 21.57 -5.04
CA HIS A 101 -10.61 22.01 -6.42
C HIS A 101 -11.15 20.92 -7.37
N VAL A 102 -10.73 19.69 -7.18
CA VAL A 102 -11.23 18.52 -7.95
C VAL A 102 -12.73 18.37 -7.76
N TYR A 103 -13.22 18.48 -6.53
CA TYR A 103 -14.65 18.40 -6.23
C TYR A 103 -15.47 19.45 -7.00
N ARG A 104 -15.04 20.71 -6.97
CA ARG A 104 -15.72 21.80 -7.70
C ARG A 104 -15.73 21.57 -9.20
N TRP A 105 -14.63 21.05 -9.75
CA TRP A 105 -14.53 20.70 -11.16
C TRP A 105 -15.47 19.55 -11.52
N CYS A 106 -15.53 18.48 -10.72
CA CYS A 106 -16.48 17.38 -10.90
C CYS A 106 -17.93 17.87 -10.88
N LYS A 107 -18.29 18.70 -9.90
CA LYS A 107 -19.63 19.27 -9.78
C LYS A 107 -20.01 20.10 -11.02
N LYS A 108 -19.09 20.92 -11.53
CA LYS A 108 -19.31 21.72 -12.75
C LYS A 108 -19.53 20.86 -13.98
N ASN A 109 -18.93 19.69 -14.07
CA ASN A 109 -19.00 18.81 -15.23
C ASN A 109 -19.95 17.61 -15.02
N HIS A 110 -20.77 17.62 -13.96
CA HIS A 110 -21.72 16.56 -13.63
C HIS A 110 -21.07 15.17 -13.48
N ILE A 111 -19.88 15.10 -12.91
CA ILE A 111 -19.14 13.88 -12.62
C ILE A 111 -19.35 13.50 -11.15
N CYS A 112 -19.73 12.25 -10.86
CA CYS A 112 -19.86 11.77 -9.49
C CYS A 112 -18.48 11.70 -8.84
N PHE A 113 -18.26 12.54 -7.81
CA PHE A 113 -17.01 12.60 -7.05
C PHE A 113 -17.04 11.62 -5.89
N VAL A 114 -16.08 10.70 -5.82
CA VAL A 114 -16.00 9.70 -4.76
C VAL A 114 -14.59 9.68 -4.15
N PRO A 115 -14.41 10.27 -2.95
CA PRO A 115 -13.12 10.26 -2.27
C PRO A 115 -12.88 8.94 -1.54
N TYR A 116 -11.62 8.51 -1.52
CA TYR A 116 -11.13 7.29 -0.89
C TYR A 116 -10.07 7.62 0.15
N ILE A 117 -10.29 7.22 1.40
CA ILE A 117 -9.58 7.74 2.58
C ILE A 117 -8.99 6.61 3.41
N GLY A 118 -7.69 6.69 3.67
CA GLY A 118 -6.98 5.80 4.61
C GLY A 118 -6.83 6.40 6.00
N THR A 119 -6.63 7.73 6.07
CA THR A 119 -6.55 8.48 7.31
C THR A 119 -7.02 9.92 7.11
N ALA A 120 -7.69 10.48 8.10
CA ALA A 120 -8.10 11.89 8.11
C ALA A 120 -7.16 12.78 8.93
N HIS A 121 -6.24 12.19 9.70
CA HIS A 121 -5.26 12.91 10.51
C HIS A 121 -3.85 12.81 9.94
N SER A 122 -3.06 13.88 10.11
CA SER A 122 -1.62 13.78 9.88
C SER A 122 -0.98 12.96 11.01
N LEU A 123 -0.14 11.99 10.64
CA LEU A 123 0.59 11.15 11.58
C LEU A 123 1.73 11.87 12.32
N HIS A 124 1.98 13.14 12.00
CA HIS A 124 3.06 13.95 12.58
C HIS A 124 2.50 15.08 13.44
N GLU A 125 3.00 15.25 14.65
CA GLU A 125 2.63 16.33 15.58
C GLU A 125 3.54 17.55 15.41
N ASN A 126 3.60 18.13 14.22
CA ASN A 126 4.37 19.34 13.97
C ASN A 126 3.47 20.52 13.53
N PHE A 127 4.04 21.72 13.45
CA PHE A 127 3.30 22.93 13.06
C PHE A 127 2.67 22.80 11.66
N LYS A 128 3.36 22.16 10.72
CA LYS A 128 2.84 21.89 9.37
C LYS A 128 1.58 21.01 9.41
N SER A 129 1.57 20.01 10.27
CA SER A 129 0.42 19.11 10.46
C SER A 129 -0.78 19.83 11.04
N LYS A 130 -0.58 20.79 11.94
CA LYS A 130 -1.67 21.62 12.48
C LYS A 130 -2.31 22.49 11.39
N ILE A 131 -1.49 23.08 10.51
CA ILE A 131 -1.99 23.84 9.35
C ILE A 131 -2.75 22.91 8.39
N MET A 132 -2.21 21.74 8.09
CA MET A 132 -2.88 20.77 7.22
C MET A 132 -4.22 20.31 7.79
N ASN A 133 -4.30 20.03 9.08
CA ASN A 133 -5.55 19.67 9.74
C ASN A 133 -6.59 20.83 9.71
N LEU A 134 -6.14 22.06 9.84
CA LEU A 134 -7.00 23.23 9.71
C LEU A 134 -7.55 23.40 8.28
N LEU A 135 -6.69 23.28 7.28
CA LEU A 135 -7.10 23.34 5.87
C LEU A 135 -8.07 22.21 5.52
N PHE A 136 -7.80 21.00 6.02
CA PHE A 136 -8.71 19.88 5.89
C PHE A 136 -10.09 20.16 6.51
N ALA A 137 -10.12 20.66 7.74
CA ALA A 137 -11.37 20.96 8.44
C ALA A 137 -12.19 22.06 7.76
N LEU A 138 -11.54 23.09 7.24
CA LEU A 138 -12.21 24.22 6.58
C LEU A 138 -12.70 23.92 5.16
N GLY A 139 -12.02 23.02 4.45
CA GLY A 139 -12.31 22.70 3.05
C GLY A 139 -12.87 21.29 2.86
N THR A 140 -11.99 20.30 2.88
CA THR A 140 -12.28 18.92 2.48
C THR A 140 -13.31 18.23 3.38
N LEU A 141 -13.22 18.43 4.70
CA LEU A 141 -14.16 17.82 5.64
C LEU A 141 -15.61 18.25 5.42
N ARG A 142 -15.84 19.51 5.02
CA ARG A 142 -17.18 20.00 4.68
C ARG A 142 -17.78 19.25 3.48
N ILE A 143 -16.94 18.92 2.50
CA ILE A 143 -17.35 18.12 1.33
C ILE A 143 -17.71 16.72 1.79
N TYR A 144 -16.89 16.08 2.62
CA TYR A 144 -17.13 14.71 3.11
C TYR A 144 -18.40 14.57 3.94
N LYS A 145 -18.83 15.64 4.63
CA LYS A 145 -20.09 15.65 5.38
C LYS A 145 -21.35 15.65 4.50
N THR A 146 -21.21 15.95 3.21
CA THR A 146 -22.32 16.09 2.28
C THR A 146 -22.29 15.10 1.11
N HIS A 147 -21.26 14.25 1.05
CA HIS A 147 -21.05 13.31 -0.05
C HIS A 147 -20.71 11.91 0.46
N PRO A 148 -21.00 10.86 -0.31
CA PRO A 148 -20.51 9.53 -0.02
C PRO A 148 -18.99 9.47 -0.01
N VAL A 149 -18.43 8.76 0.97
CA VAL A 149 -16.99 8.57 1.17
C VAL A 149 -16.67 7.09 1.26
N LEU A 150 -15.59 6.67 0.63
CA LEU A 150 -15.02 5.34 0.80
C LEU A 150 -13.86 5.39 1.80
N ALA A 151 -13.89 4.51 2.78
CA ALA A 151 -12.83 4.36 3.78
C ALA A 151 -12.09 3.04 3.58
N LYS A 152 -10.76 3.07 3.67
CA LYS A 152 -9.92 1.88 3.50
C LYS A 152 -10.12 0.85 4.63
N THR A 153 -10.44 1.32 5.84
CA THR A 153 -10.55 0.49 7.04
C THR A 153 -11.71 0.91 7.94
N SER A 154 -12.11 0.04 8.85
CA SER A 154 -13.06 0.39 9.91
C SER A 154 -12.54 1.52 10.80
N ALA A 155 -11.24 1.57 11.08
CA ALA A 155 -10.62 2.65 11.85
C ALA A 155 -10.70 4.01 11.12
N ALA A 156 -10.44 4.05 9.82
CA ALA A 156 -10.64 5.25 9.01
C ALA A 156 -12.10 5.71 9.00
N LYS A 157 -13.04 4.76 8.94
CA LYS A 157 -14.48 5.04 9.05
C LYS A 157 -14.81 5.67 10.40
N GLU A 158 -14.35 5.08 11.50
CA GLU A 158 -14.57 5.59 12.87
C GLU A 158 -14.00 7.01 13.03
N GLU A 159 -12.79 7.25 12.55
CA GLU A 159 -12.17 8.56 12.55
C GLU A 159 -13.03 9.61 11.82
N LEU A 160 -13.53 9.28 10.64
CA LEU A 160 -14.41 10.17 9.87
C LEU A 160 -15.77 10.37 10.56
N GLN A 161 -16.33 9.34 11.18
CA GLN A 161 -17.58 9.45 11.98
C GLN A 161 -17.40 10.40 13.16
N ASN A 162 -16.28 10.33 13.86
CA ASN A 162 -15.93 11.24 14.96
C ASN A 162 -15.80 12.69 14.50
N LEU A 163 -15.49 12.92 13.22
CA LEU A 163 -15.46 14.24 12.59
C LEU A 163 -16.83 14.68 12.03
N GLY A 164 -17.86 13.85 12.17
CA GLY A 164 -19.24 14.16 11.75
C GLY A 164 -19.58 13.78 10.30
N VAL A 165 -18.76 12.93 9.65
CA VAL A 165 -19.07 12.34 8.34
C VAL A 165 -20.02 11.16 8.54
N GLN A 166 -21.11 11.07 7.77
CA GLN A 166 -22.15 10.07 7.98
C GLN A 166 -22.21 8.99 6.91
N ASP A 167 -22.08 9.36 5.64
CA ASP A 167 -22.19 8.43 4.51
C ASP A 167 -20.82 7.84 4.15
N ILE A 168 -20.45 6.75 4.86
CA ILE A 168 -19.14 6.11 4.74
C ILE A 168 -19.31 4.62 4.46
N THR A 169 -18.74 4.16 3.36
CA THR A 169 -18.65 2.74 3.02
C THR A 169 -17.21 2.26 3.15
N ILE A 170 -17.01 1.12 3.80
CA ILE A 170 -15.68 0.49 3.88
C ILE A 170 -15.38 -0.22 2.56
N ALA A 171 -14.26 0.16 1.94
CA ALA A 171 -13.75 -0.42 0.71
C ALA A 171 -12.25 -0.71 0.88
N PRO A 172 -11.88 -1.92 1.31
CA PRO A 172 -10.48 -2.24 1.61
C PRO A 172 -9.61 -2.22 0.36
N VAL A 173 -8.33 -1.92 0.55
CA VAL A 173 -7.29 -2.11 -0.47
C VAL A 173 -7.23 -3.59 -0.84
N GLY A 174 -7.03 -3.89 -2.11
CA GLY A 174 -6.93 -5.25 -2.61
C GLY A 174 -5.52 -5.63 -3.06
N LEU A 175 -5.34 -6.91 -3.33
CA LEU A 175 -4.20 -7.44 -4.07
C LEU A 175 -4.50 -7.36 -5.57
N ASP A 176 -3.54 -6.90 -6.36
CA ASP A 176 -3.62 -6.94 -7.82
C ASP A 176 -2.99 -8.24 -8.33
N GLU A 177 -3.81 -9.27 -8.50
CA GLU A 177 -3.36 -10.59 -8.96
C GLU A 177 -2.67 -10.54 -10.34
N ALA A 178 -2.94 -9.51 -11.16
CA ALA A 178 -2.29 -9.38 -12.47
C ALA A 178 -0.78 -9.15 -12.39
N VAL A 179 -0.31 -8.63 -11.25
CA VAL A 179 1.11 -8.33 -11.02
C VAL A 179 1.77 -9.31 -10.03
N LEU A 180 1.01 -10.16 -9.37
CA LEU A 180 1.52 -11.21 -8.50
C LEU A 180 1.95 -12.44 -9.30
N LYS A 181 2.96 -13.13 -8.83
CA LYS A 181 3.41 -14.41 -9.39
C LYS A 181 2.48 -15.54 -8.93
N GLN A 182 1.34 -15.71 -9.61
CA GLN A 182 0.30 -16.66 -9.21
C GLN A 182 0.77 -18.11 -9.19
N ASP A 183 1.69 -18.47 -10.08
CA ASP A 183 2.27 -19.81 -10.21
C ASP A 183 3.55 -20.03 -9.41
N PHE A 184 3.80 -19.19 -8.37
CA PHE A 184 5.04 -19.24 -7.57
C PHE A 184 5.31 -20.61 -6.93
N ARG A 185 4.27 -21.41 -6.67
CA ARG A 185 4.39 -22.76 -6.10
C ARG A 185 5.05 -23.78 -7.03
N LYS A 186 5.15 -23.48 -8.33
CA LYS A 186 5.86 -24.32 -9.32
C LYS A 186 7.37 -24.17 -9.25
N TYR A 187 7.87 -23.16 -8.55
CA TYR A 187 9.28 -22.86 -8.46
C TYR A 187 9.92 -23.50 -7.24
N ASP A 188 11.13 -24.03 -7.43
CA ASP A 188 11.92 -24.60 -6.36
C ASP A 188 12.53 -23.48 -5.50
N ARG A 189 12.09 -23.39 -4.26
CA ARG A 189 12.53 -22.40 -3.28
C ARG A 189 14.04 -22.46 -3.03
N ASN A 190 14.63 -23.64 -3.01
CA ASN A 190 16.06 -23.81 -2.78
C ASN A 190 16.89 -23.34 -3.98
N LYS A 191 16.37 -23.45 -5.20
CA LYS A 191 17.00 -22.86 -6.39
C LYS A 191 16.99 -21.33 -6.33
N ILE A 192 15.87 -20.74 -5.89
CA ILE A 192 15.77 -19.29 -5.67
C ILE A 192 16.78 -18.85 -4.60
N ARG A 193 16.83 -19.53 -3.46
CA ARG A 193 17.80 -19.27 -2.39
C ARG A 193 19.25 -19.31 -2.90
N LYS A 194 19.60 -20.35 -3.64
CA LYS A 194 20.94 -20.51 -4.24
C LYS A 194 21.26 -19.36 -5.19
N LYS A 195 20.31 -18.93 -6.04
CA LYS A 195 20.45 -17.79 -6.94
C LYS A 195 20.82 -16.51 -6.18
N HIS A 196 20.24 -16.33 -5.00
CA HIS A 196 20.48 -15.17 -4.14
C HIS A 196 21.62 -15.35 -3.13
N GLY A 197 22.33 -16.48 -3.15
CA GLY A 197 23.49 -16.75 -2.28
C GLY A 197 23.14 -17.25 -0.88
N PHE A 198 21.96 -17.86 -0.70
CA PHE A 198 21.51 -18.44 0.56
C PHE A 198 21.55 -19.97 0.52
N ALA A 199 21.81 -20.58 1.69
CA ALA A 199 21.77 -22.00 1.86
C ALA A 199 20.33 -22.51 2.09
N PRO A 200 20.04 -23.80 1.78
CA PRO A 200 18.71 -24.36 2.03
C PRO A 200 18.28 -24.34 3.50
N ASP A 201 19.23 -24.43 4.43
CA ASP A 201 19.02 -24.46 5.87
C ASP A 201 19.08 -23.09 6.55
N ASP A 202 19.32 -22.02 5.79
CA ASP A 202 19.18 -20.67 6.30
C ASP A 202 17.72 -20.35 6.68
N VAL A 203 17.53 -19.66 7.80
CA VAL A 203 16.22 -19.10 8.17
C VAL A 203 16.21 -17.65 7.80
N ILE A 204 15.47 -17.30 6.76
CA ILE A 204 15.53 -15.99 6.14
C ILE A 204 14.40 -15.10 6.66
N ILE A 205 14.79 -13.96 7.22
CA ILE A 205 13.92 -12.85 7.59
C ILE A 205 14.01 -11.79 6.49
N CYS A 206 12.92 -11.29 5.97
CA CYS A 206 12.90 -10.14 5.08
C CYS A 206 12.13 -8.95 5.65
N ASN A 207 12.54 -7.75 5.25
CA ASN A 207 11.82 -6.51 5.43
C ASN A 207 11.85 -5.74 4.10
N VAL A 208 10.71 -5.25 3.68
CA VAL A 208 10.54 -4.49 2.43
C VAL A 208 9.91 -3.16 2.77
N SER A 209 10.71 -2.09 2.78
CA SER A 209 10.22 -0.76 3.13
C SER A 209 11.19 0.33 2.70
N ARG A 210 10.72 1.57 2.69
CA ARG A 210 11.64 2.72 2.65
C ARG A 210 12.50 2.75 3.92
N LEU A 211 13.76 3.13 3.78
CA LEU A 211 14.67 3.28 4.92
C LEU A 211 14.48 4.66 5.56
N SER A 212 13.37 4.81 6.27
CA SER A 212 12.95 6.04 6.96
C SER A 212 12.67 5.75 8.45
N PRO A 213 12.72 6.77 9.32
CA PRO A 213 12.61 6.57 10.78
C PRO A 213 11.34 5.81 11.20
N GLU A 214 10.21 6.08 10.58
CA GLU A 214 8.94 5.42 10.89
C GLU A 214 8.93 3.91 10.57
N LYS A 215 9.79 3.48 9.64
CA LYS A 215 9.94 2.06 9.28
C LYS A 215 10.91 1.31 10.20
N ARG A 216 11.65 2.03 11.04
CA ARG A 216 12.52 1.50 12.10
C ARG A 216 13.58 0.48 11.63
N PRO A 217 14.35 0.77 10.55
CA PRO A 217 15.34 -0.18 10.04
C PRO A 217 16.52 -0.40 11.00
N LEU A 218 16.84 0.55 11.87
CA LEU A 218 17.92 0.41 12.85
C LEU A 218 17.52 -0.52 13.98
N GLU A 219 16.28 -0.44 14.47
CA GLU A 219 15.71 -1.32 15.48
C GLU A 219 15.53 -2.75 14.96
N LEU A 220 15.34 -2.91 13.64
CA LEU A 220 15.33 -4.23 13.00
C LEU A 220 16.67 -4.96 13.19
N ILE A 221 17.79 -4.23 13.12
CA ILE A 221 19.12 -4.80 13.40
C ILE A 221 19.24 -5.22 14.86
N ASP A 222 18.67 -4.45 15.81
CA ASP A 222 18.69 -4.82 17.23
C ASP A 222 17.94 -6.13 17.49
N ILE A 223 16.75 -6.27 16.90
CA ILE A 223 15.96 -7.50 16.98
C ILE A 223 16.72 -8.67 16.33
N PHE A 224 17.34 -8.45 15.16
CA PHE A 224 18.13 -9.48 14.48
C PHE A 224 19.31 -9.94 15.35
N MET A 225 20.02 -9.03 15.97
CA MET A 225 21.12 -9.35 16.89
C MET A 225 20.66 -10.19 18.10
N GLU A 226 19.47 -9.94 18.62
CA GLU A 226 18.91 -10.72 19.72
C GLU A 226 18.60 -12.17 19.33
N VAL A 227 18.11 -12.39 18.11
CA VAL A 227 17.63 -13.72 17.67
C VAL A 227 18.65 -14.54 16.90
N ARG A 228 19.65 -13.91 16.29
CA ARG A 228 20.58 -14.53 15.33
C ARG A 228 21.29 -15.80 15.84
N GLN A 229 21.48 -15.92 17.17
CA GLN A 229 22.10 -17.07 17.79
C GLN A 229 21.14 -18.26 18.04
N LYS A 230 19.83 -18.04 17.92
CA LYS A 230 18.82 -19.07 18.24
C LYS A 230 18.56 -20.03 17.08
N LYS A 231 18.71 -19.54 15.84
CA LYS A 231 18.60 -20.33 14.60
C LYS A 231 19.63 -19.73 13.61
N LYS A 232 19.88 -20.42 12.50
CA LYS A 232 20.75 -19.92 11.43
C LYS A 232 20.06 -18.78 10.65
N PHE A 233 19.78 -17.67 11.33
CA PHE A 233 19.10 -16.54 10.75
C PHE A 233 19.96 -15.79 9.73
N ARG A 234 19.31 -15.35 8.65
CA ARG A 234 19.79 -14.36 7.68
C ARG A 234 18.74 -13.27 7.55
N LEU A 235 19.19 -12.04 7.29
CA LEU A 235 18.30 -10.89 7.15
C LEU A 235 18.44 -10.30 5.74
N ILE A 236 17.31 -10.11 5.08
CA ILE A 236 17.20 -9.38 3.81
C ILE A 236 16.44 -8.07 4.08
N ILE A 237 17.03 -6.97 3.66
CA ILE A 237 16.38 -5.66 3.67
C ILE A 237 16.27 -5.18 2.23
N VAL A 238 15.06 -4.89 1.77
CA VAL A 238 14.80 -4.32 0.45
C VAL A 238 14.28 -2.90 0.61
N GLY A 239 15.03 -1.94 0.10
CA GLY A 239 14.65 -0.53 0.11
C GLY A 239 15.81 0.43 0.14
N ASN A 240 15.48 1.70 0.04
CA ASN A 240 16.43 2.82 0.15
C ASN A 240 15.78 3.96 0.96
N GLY A 241 16.57 4.95 1.31
CA GLY A 241 16.07 6.12 2.04
C GLY A 241 17.11 6.79 2.92
N LYS A 242 16.66 7.72 3.74
CA LYS A 242 17.52 8.58 4.57
C LYS A 242 18.39 7.81 5.57
N LEU A 243 17.96 6.62 5.98
CA LEU A 243 18.67 5.79 6.95
C LEU A 243 19.57 4.73 6.30
N ASP A 244 19.81 4.75 4.99
CA ASP A 244 20.70 3.80 4.32
C ASP A 244 22.12 3.85 4.91
N ALA A 245 22.74 5.01 4.97
CA ALA A 245 24.09 5.14 5.52
C ALA A 245 24.18 4.79 7.02
N PRO A 246 23.30 5.27 7.91
CA PRO A 246 23.25 4.81 9.31
C PRO A 246 23.03 3.30 9.47
N LEU A 247 22.18 2.69 8.63
CA LEU A 247 21.92 1.26 8.64
C LEU A 247 23.18 0.45 8.28
N ARG A 248 23.85 0.81 7.20
CA ARG A 248 25.11 0.16 6.78
C ARG A 248 26.21 0.32 7.83
N ALA A 249 26.31 1.51 8.44
CA ALA A 249 27.26 1.75 9.53
C ALA A 249 26.98 0.85 10.74
N LYS A 250 25.71 0.67 11.10
CA LYS A 250 25.30 -0.21 12.21
C LYS A 250 25.61 -1.68 11.90
N ILE A 251 25.34 -2.14 10.70
CA ILE A 251 25.67 -3.49 10.23
C ILE A 251 27.16 -3.74 10.33
N HIS A 252 27.97 -2.79 9.84
CA HIS A 252 29.44 -2.88 9.90
C HIS A 252 29.97 -2.87 11.35
N ALA A 253 29.46 -1.98 12.19
CA ALA A 253 29.88 -1.88 13.59
C ALA A 253 29.65 -3.17 14.38
N HIS A 254 28.69 -3.99 13.97
CA HIS A 254 28.38 -5.28 14.61
C HIS A 254 28.90 -6.50 13.82
N GLY A 255 29.65 -6.30 12.72
CA GLY A 255 30.24 -7.38 11.93
C GLY A 255 29.19 -8.28 11.26
N LEU A 256 28.09 -7.71 10.79
CA LEU A 256 26.92 -8.44 10.29
C LEU A 256 26.87 -8.55 8.74
N GLU A 257 27.91 -8.11 8.03
CA GLU A 257 27.91 -8.01 6.57
C GLU A 257 27.67 -9.35 5.86
N ASN A 258 28.02 -10.45 6.51
CA ASN A 258 27.80 -11.80 5.97
C ASN A 258 26.42 -12.37 6.33
N GLU A 259 25.67 -11.74 7.25
CA GLU A 259 24.39 -12.21 7.74
C GLU A 259 23.23 -11.34 7.26
N VAL A 260 23.50 -10.06 6.91
CA VAL A 260 22.53 -9.07 6.46
C VAL A 260 22.81 -8.65 5.01
N LYS A 261 21.84 -8.82 4.14
CA LYS A 261 21.93 -8.42 2.74
C LYS A 261 20.94 -7.29 2.45
N ILE A 262 21.42 -6.20 1.88
CA ILE A 262 20.60 -5.05 1.47
C ILE A 262 20.46 -5.05 -0.05
N TYR A 263 19.21 -5.01 -0.51
CA TYR A 263 18.86 -4.73 -1.90
C TYR A 263 18.28 -3.31 -1.96
N GLU A 264 18.99 -2.38 -2.59
CA GLU A 264 18.52 -0.99 -2.70
C GLU A 264 17.26 -0.86 -3.55
N ASN A 265 17.17 -1.69 -4.58
CA ASN A 265 16.03 -1.75 -5.48
C ASN A 265 15.92 -3.16 -6.05
N VAL A 266 14.70 -3.68 -6.06
CA VAL A 266 14.36 -4.95 -6.71
C VAL A 266 13.23 -4.63 -7.69
N PRO A 267 13.37 -5.00 -8.99
CA PRO A 267 12.27 -4.87 -9.94
C PRO A 267 11.01 -5.54 -9.41
N TYR A 268 9.86 -4.94 -9.65
CA TYR A 268 8.62 -5.46 -9.08
C TYR A 268 8.32 -6.90 -9.53
N GLU A 269 8.61 -7.22 -10.77
CA GLU A 269 8.49 -8.55 -11.33
C GLU A 269 9.35 -9.62 -10.64
N ASP A 270 10.39 -9.21 -9.91
CA ASP A 270 11.29 -10.10 -9.17
C ASP A 270 11.02 -10.13 -7.66
N MET A 271 10.15 -9.22 -7.15
CA MET A 271 9.87 -9.11 -5.72
C MET A 271 9.29 -10.41 -5.12
N TRP A 272 8.56 -11.19 -5.90
CA TRP A 272 8.01 -12.46 -5.44
C TRP A 272 9.10 -13.44 -4.97
N GLU A 273 10.29 -13.40 -5.58
CA GLU A 273 11.41 -14.25 -5.15
C GLU A 273 11.84 -13.92 -3.72
N ILE A 274 11.86 -12.64 -3.35
CA ILE A 274 12.22 -12.18 -2.00
C ILE A 274 11.27 -12.78 -0.97
N TYR A 275 9.96 -12.72 -1.22
CA TYR A 275 8.97 -13.29 -0.31
C TYR A 275 9.02 -14.82 -0.28
N VAL A 276 9.03 -15.48 -1.44
CA VAL A 276 9.02 -16.95 -1.55
C VAL A 276 10.25 -17.58 -0.91
N MET A 277 11.44 -17.01 -1.05
CA MET A 277 12.65 -17.55 -0.43
C MET A 277 12.75 -17.28 1.07
N SER A 278 11.99 -16.30 1.60
CA SER A 278 12.00 -15.92 3.01
C SER A 278 11.07 -16.79 3.84
N ASP A 279 11.46 -17.01 5.10
CA ASP A 279 10.63 -17.69 6.11
C ASP A 279 9.73 -16.66 6.81
N TYR A 280 10.28 -15.52 7.16
CA TYR A 280 9.60 -14.46 7.90
C TYR A 280 9.65 -13.12 7.17
N TYR A 281 8.57 -12.36 7.33
CA TYR A 281 8.52 -10.94 7.00
C TYR A 281 8.26 -10.16 8.29
N LEU A 282 9.07 -9.15 8.57
CA LEU A 282 8.88 -8.28 9.74
C LEU A 282 8.44 -6.88 9.32
N ASN A 283 7.41 -6.35 9.98
CA ASN A 283 6.99 -4.96 9.86
C ASN A 283 7.05 -4.27 11.24
N LEU A 284 7.93 -3.30 11.38
CA LEU A 284 8.14 -2.57 12.62
C LEU A 284 7.44 -1.22 12.67
N ASN A 285 6.74 -0.83 11.61
CA ASN A 285 6.06 0.45 11.50
C ASN A 285 4.83 0.52 12.41
N LYS A 286 4.90 1.33 13.46
CA LYS A 286 3.79 1.57 14.40
C LYS A 286 2.64 2.39 13.81
N GLY A 287 2.87 3.03 12.67
CA GLY A 287 1.89 3.83 11.92
C GLY A 287 1.47 3.21 10.59
N GLU A 288 1.60 1.89 10.41
CA GLU A 288 1.19 1.22 9.18
C GLU A 288 -0.33 1.33 8.98
N ILE A 289 -0.76 1.95 7.87
CA ILE A 289 -2.18 2.19 7.59
C ILE A 289 -2.85 0.96 7.01
N PHE A 290 -2.19 0.26 6.09
CA PHE A 290 -2.71 -0.97 5.49
C PHE A 290 -1.65 -2.08 5.41
N GLY A 291 -0.52 -1.83 4.75
CA GLY A 291 0.62 -2.74 4.65
C GLY A 291 0.53 -3.68 3.46
N MET A 292 0.78 -3.17 2.26
CA MET A 292 0.76 -3.98 1.03
C MET A 292 1.81 -5.10 1.07
N ALA A 293 3.02 -4.82 1.57
CA ALA A 293 4.05 -5.83 1.71
C ALA A 293 3.68 -6.94 2.73
N ILE A 294 2.87 -6.61 3.75
CA ILE A 294 2.28 -7.60 4.65
C ILE A 294 1.36 -8.55 3.86
N MET A 295 0.46 -7.98 3.06
CA MET A 295 -0.51 -8.76 2.28
C MET A 295 0.18 -9.65 1.25
N GLU A 296 1.18 -9.13 0.54
CA GLU A 296 1.98 -9.89 -0.42
C GLU A 296 2.75 -11.02 0.27
N SER A 297 3.32 -10.77 1.45
CA SER A 297 4.02 -11.79 2.24
C SER A 297 3.09 -12.93 2.65
N VAL A 298 1.88 -12.63 3.12
CA VAL A 298 0.87 -13.64 3.44
C VAL A 298 0.47 -14.42 2.18
N TYR A 299 0.27 -13.74 1.05
CA TYR A 299 -0.05 -14.37 -0.23
C TYR A 299 1.00 -15.38 -0.68
N TYR A 300 2.28 -15.07 -0.47
CA TYR A 300 3.41 -15.97 -0.82
C TYR A 300 3.77 -16.97 0.29
N CYS A 301 2.93 -17.14 1.30
CA CYS A 301 3.13 -18.06 2.42
C CYS A 301 4.38 -17.76 3.26
N THR A 302 4.75 -16.51 3.38
CA THR A 302 5.80 -16.03 4.28
C THR A 302 5.17 -15.65 5.61
N SER A 303 5.68 -16.18 6.74
CA SER A 303 5.12 -15.86 8.06
C SER A 303 5.38 -14.41 8.44
N VAL A 304 4.33 -13.64 8.64
CA VAL A 304 4.42 -12.22 8.99
C VAL A 304 4.38 -12.05 10.51
N ALA A 305 5.31 -11.27 11.04
CA ALA A 305 5.20 -10.68 12.37
C ALA A 305 5.27 -9.14 12.23
N ALA A 306 4.27 -8.48 12.74
CA ALA A 306 4.12 -7.03 12.61
C ALA A 306 3.83 -6.38 13.97
N ILE A 307 4.44 -5.21 14.21
CA ILE A 307 4.07 -4.37 15.35
C ILE A 307 2.62 -3.89 15.17
N ASN A 308 1.88 -3.93 16.27
CA ASN A 308 0.46 -3.54 16.29
C ASN A 308 0.26 -2.12 15.74
N ALA A 309 -0.55 -2.01 14.72
CA ALA A 309 -0.95 -0.79 14.04
C ALA A 309 -2.28 -1.02 13.33
N LEU A 310 -2.86 0.02 12.75
CA LEU A 310 -4.13 -0.08 12.01
C LEU A 310 -4.07 -1.12 10.88
N GLY A 311 -3.02 -1.09 10.07
CA GLY A 311 -2.85 -2.00 8.94
C GLY A 311 -2.82 -3.46 9.35
N PRO A 312 -1.87 -3.89 10.19
CA PRO A 312 -1.81 -5.27 10.69
C PRO A 312 -3.10 -5.73 11.39
N SER A 313 -3.76 -4.87 12.16
CA SER A 313 -5.02 -5.21 12.85
C SER A 313 -6.15 -5.59 11.89
N VAL A 314 -6.09 -5.12 10.64
CA VAL A 314 -7.05 -5.43 9.58
C VAL A 314 -6.55 -6.57 8.70
N THR A 315 -5.31 -6.49 8.22
CA THR A 315 -4.77 -7.42 7.22
C THR A 315 -4.41 -8.78 7.81
N LEU A 316 -4.00 -8.83 9.07
CA LEU A 316 -3.64 -10.08 9.75
C LEU A 316 -4.74 -10.61 10.69
N LYS A 317 -5.91 -9.96 10.70
CA LYS A 317 -7.03 -10.43 11.51
C LYS A 317 -7.43 -11.85 11.11
N ASP A 318 -7.43 -12.76 12.10
CA ASP A 318 -7.76 -14.18 11.91
C ASP A 318 -6.90 -14.87 10.82
N MET A 319 -5.66 -14.44 10.64
CA MET A 319 -4.66 -15.06 9.76
C MET A 319 -3.71 -15.92 10.60
N GLU A 320 -3.98 -17.22 10.69
CA GLU A 320 -3.12 -18.14 11.43
C GLU A 320 -1.73 -18.26 10.79
N GLY A 321 -0.71 -18.51 11.62
CA GLY A 321 0.69 -18.56 11.17
C GLY A 321 1.36 -17.20 11.03
N HIS A 322 0.66 -16.12 11.41
CA HIS A 322 1.12 -14.74 11.45
C HIS A 322 0.91 -14.15 12.84
N LYS A 323 1.64 -13.10 13.21
CA LYS A 323 1.57 -12.53 14.55
C LYS A 323 1.52 -11.02 14.53
N ILE A 324 0.58 -10.46 15.27
CA ILE A 324 0.57 -9.05 15.66
C ILE A 324 1.24 -8.96 17.02
N CYS A 325 2.29 -8.16 17.13
CA CYS A 325 3.11 -7.99 18.32
C CYS A 325 2.97 -6.58 18.88
N ASN A 326 2.89 -6.44 20.21
CA ASN A 326 2.82 -5.12 20.83
C ASN A 326 4.21 -4.54 21.11
N THR A 327 5.22 -5.39 21.19
CA THR A 327 6.61 -5.00 21.51
C THR A 327 7.63 -5.71 20.61
N ASP A 328 8.85 -5.17 20.56
CA ASP A 328 9.96 -5.78 19.83
C ASP A 328 10.37 -7.13 20.47
N GLU A 329 10.20 -7.28 21.79
CA GLU A 329 10.43 -8.54 22.50
C GLU A 329 9.46 -9.64 22.06
N GLU A 330 8.19 -9.31 21.84
CA GLU A 330 7.21 -10.26 21.28
C GLU A 330 7.58 -10.71 19.87
N LEU A 331 8.12 -9.79 19.02
CA LEU A 331 8.67 -10.15 17.72
C LEU A 331 9.83 -11.15 17.85
N ALA A 332 10.78 -10.88 18.73
CA ALA A 332 11.92 -11.77 18.96
C ALA A 332 11.47 -13.14 19.48
N GLN A 333 10.48 -13.17 20.37
CA GLN A 333 9.87 -14.42 20.86
C GLN A 333 9.20 -15.23 19.76
N TRP A 334 8.47 -14.58 18.85
CA TRP A 334 7.85 -15.23 17.69
C TRP A 334 8.89 -15.86 16.77
N LEU A 335 9.97 -15.15 16.46
CA LEU A 335 11.07 -15.69 15.64
C LEU A 335 11.78 -16.88 16.30
N ALA A 336 11.88 -16.89 17.63
CA ALA A 336 12.49 -17.98 18.37
C ALA A 336 11.57 -19.22 18.51
N ALA A 337 10.27 -19.05 18.39
CA ALA A 337 9.26 -20.10 18.45
C ALA A 337 9.35 -21.07 17.26
N PRO A 338 8.70 -22.25 17.33
CA PRO A 338 8.56 -23.12 16.17
C PRO A 338 7.94 -22.42 14.99
N TYR A 339 8.47 -22.69 13.78
CA TYR A 339 7.94 -22.12 12.55
C TYR A 339 6.53 -22.67 12.26
N PRO A 340 5.59 -21.84 11.80
CA PRO A 340 4.25 -22.32 11.43
C PRO A 340 4.28 -23.38 10.34
N SER A 341 3.34 -24.30 10.37
CA SER A 341 3.25 -25.35 9.34
C SER A 341 2.90 -24.72 7.97
N ARG A 342 3.33 -25.35 6.91
CA ARG A 342 3.03 -24.90 5.54
C ARG A 342 1.52 -24.87 5.29
N ASP A 343 0.78 -25.85 5.80
CA ASP A 343 -0.68 -25.92 5.61
C ASP A 343 -1.40 -24.70 6.22
N VAL A 344 -0.98 -24.26 7.41
CA VAL A 344 -1.53 -23.06 8.06
C VAL A 344 -1.24 -21.81 7.24
N LEU A 345 -0.03 -21.66 6.73
CA LEU A 345 0.34 -20.53 5.87
C LEU A 345 -0.42 -20.54 4.54
N GLU A 346 -0.64 -21.71 3.93
CA GLU A 346 -1.43 -21.84 2.71
C GLU A 346 -2.91 -21.48 2.93
N GLN A 347 -3.48 -21.86 4.06
CA GLN A 347 -4.86 -21.48 4.42
C GLN A 347 -5.00 -19.96 4.59
N SER A 348 -4.05 -19.33 5.26
CA SER A 348 -4.02 -17.88 5.41
C SER A 348 -3.79 -17.16 4.07
N ALA A 349 -2.92 -17.69 3.20
CA ALA A 349 -2.71 -17.17 1.86
C ALA A 349 -4.00 -17.20 1.02
N ALA A 350 -4.72 -18.31 1.05
CA ALA A 350 -6.01 -18.44 0.36
C ALA A 350 -7.08 -17.49 0.94
N LYS A 351 -7.10 -17.31 2.25
CA LYS A 351 -8.01 -16.37 2.92
C LYS A 351 -7.67 -14.91 2.54
N MET A 352 -6.39 -14.54 2.51
CA MET A 352 -5.93 -13.22 2.08
C MET A 352 -6.39 -12.91 0.66
N ALA A 353 -6.17 -13.81 -0.28
CA ALA A 353 -6.55 -13.65 -1.69
C ALA A 353 -8.06 -13.48 -1.88
N ARG A 354 -8.90 -14.15 -1.07
CA ARG A 354 -10.35 -14.00 -1.13
C ARG A 354 -10.88 -12.75 -0.44
N THR A 355 -10.23 -12.32 0.65
CA THR A 355 -10.73 -11.23 1.49
C THR A 355 -10.36 -9.87 0.92
N PHE A 356 -9.13 -9.70 0.44
CA PHE A 356 -8.59 -8.42 -0.01
C PHE A 356 -8.50 -8.39 -1.53
N THR A 357 -9.62 -8.08 -2.18
CA THR A 357 -9.73 -7.95 -3.63
C THR A 357 -10.09 -6.53 -4.01
N TRP A 358 -9.52 -6.03 -5.08
CA TRP A 358 -9.91 -4.74 -5.66
C TRP A 358 -11.35 -4.74 -6.18
N GLU A 359 -11.91 -5.91 -6.48
CA GLU A 359 -13.31 -6.03 -6.90
C GLU A 359 -14.28 -5.51 -5.83
N ARG A 360 -14.01 -5.74 -4.55
CA ARG A 360 -14.84 -5.19 -3.45
C ARG A 360 -14.85 -3.67 -3.45
N CYS A 361 -13.68 -3.07 -3.62
CA CYS A 361 -13.53 -1.61 -3.72
C CYS A 361 -14.22 -1.09 -4.99
N ALA A 362 -14.02 -1.75 -6.12
CA ALA A 362 -14.65 -1.41 -7.40
C ALA A 362 -16.19 -1.42 -7.30
N ARG A 363 -16.77 -2.46 -6.72
CA ARG A 363 -18.24 -2.56 -6.55
C ARG A 363 -18.79 -1.48 -5.60
N ALA A 364 -18.08 -1.16 -4.53
CA ALA A 364 -18.46 -0.08 -3.62
C ALA A 364 -18.46 1.28 -4.34
N PHE A 365 -17.48 1.54 -5.18
CA PHE A 365 -17.43 2.74 -6.02
C PHE A 365 -18.59 2.79 -7.02
N LEU A 366 -18.82 1.72 -7.77
CA LEU A 366 -19.88 1.64 -8.76
C LEU A 366 -21.25 1.88 -8.16
N GLN A 367 -21.54 1.30 -6.99
CA GLN A 367 -22.81 1.52 -6.28
C GLN A 367 -23.06 3.00 -5.94
N ILE A 368 -22.00 3.75 -5.61
CA ILE A 368 -22.11 5.19 -5.36
C ILE A 368 -22.40 5.94 -6.66
N VAL A 369 -21.68 5.64 -7.74
CA VAL A 369 -21.88 6.30 -9.05
C VAL A 369 -23.29 6.03 -9.57
N GLU A 370 -23.76 4.80 -9.50
CA GLU A 370 -25.12 4.42 -9.95
C GLU A 370 -26.24 5.15 -9.18
N LYS A 371 -26.05 5.33 -7.85
CA LYS A 371 -27.04 6.04 -7.01
C LYS A 371 -26.99 7.56 -7.15
N ASN A 372 -25.89 8.11 -7.64
CA ASN A 372 -25.64 9.55 -7.70
C ASN A 372 -25.15 10.00 -9.08
N PRO A 373 -25.92 9.73 -10.14
CA PRO A 373 -25.51 10.13 -11.50
C PRO A 373 -25.37 11.66 -11.58
N GLY A 374 -24.15 12.13 -11.83
CA GLY A 374 -23.90 13.56 -12.03
C GLY A 374 -23.93 14.44 -10.77
N LYS A 375 -23.75 13.89 -9.59
CA LYS A 375 -23.68 14.63 -8.32
C LYS A 375 -22.26 14.71 -7.78
#